data_4cdeac8387912ebd411e1ecf6f8bbff6
#
_entry.id   4cdeac8387912ebd411e1ecf6f8bbff6
#
_cell.length_a   1.000
_cell.length_b   1.000
_cell.length_c   1.000
_cell.angle_alpha   90.00
_cell.angle_beta   90.00
_cell.angle_gamma   90.00
#
_symmetry.space_group_name_H-M   'P 1'
#
loop_
_entity.id
_entity.type
_entity.pdbx_description
1 polymer ?
#
loop_
_entity_poly.entity_id
_entity_poly.type
_entity_poly.pdbx_seq_one_letter_code
_entity_poly.pdbx_strand_id
1 'polypeptide(L)'
;MQHKPYVFRLGQEYDRKLPTHYVLEPVSATPDLTLDGREASGFAGELTPDTILALKNFPHVESRPDGRSLSLVSNPLSGHPPVRVRWLAPALGAHPVGRITATRWTMLREACTGLNLFGLPDPLEKLPSLLNARVNGTQSLVHGDLNVENVLVGPGALVWLIDFSETRDGHTLFDFAHLSMELVAHVISPQILHPPDYLEILQDGTHPLLTSVREMAERCLFDPKQPGEFDRALAVTCLGALKYLNLTPHARHLLYLTAAHYLRAL
;
A
#
# COMPACT_ATOMS: atom_id res chain seq x y z
N MET A 1 4.62 -27.76 -2.68
CA MET A 1 3.39 -26.98 -2.43
C MET A 1 2.60 -26.91 -3.71
N GLN A 2 1.30 -27.17 -3.70
CA GLN A 2 0.47 -26.98 -4.90
C GLN A 2 0.07 -25.53 -4.98
N HIS A 3 0.61 -24.80 -5.96
CA HIS A 3 0.14 -23.46 -6.31
C HIS A 3 -1.25 -23.58 -6.93
N LYS A 4 -2.25 -22.95 -6.33
CA LYS A 4 -3.63 -22.96 -6.85
C LYS A 4 -3.86 -21.69 -7.68
N PRO A 5 -4.34 -21.84 -8.94
CA PRO A 5 -4.77 -20.66 -9.70
C PRO A 5 -5.92 -19.95 -8.99
N TYR A 6 -5.86 -18.63 -8.92
CA TYR A 6 -6.97 -17.83 -8.43
C TYR A 6 -6.98 -16.43 -9.05
N VAL A 7 -8.14 -15.80 -8.99
CA VAL A 7 -8.31 -14.42 -9.46
C VAL A 7 -8.50 -13.52 -8.25
N PHE A 8 -7.68 -12.51 -8.12
CA PHE A 8 -7.73 -11.58 -7.01
C PHE A 8 -7.73 -10.13 -7.48
N ARG A 9 -8.06 -9.21 -6.57
CA ARG A 9 -7.87 -7.77 -6.79
C ARG A 9 -6.61 -7.32 -6.08
N LEU A 10 -5.78 -6.57 -6.78
CA LEU A 10 -4.52 -6.08 -6.22
C LEU A 10 -4.74 -5.30 -4.92
N GLY A 11 -5.72 -4.41 -4.88
CA GLY A 11 -6.01 -3.65 -3.67
C GLY A 11 -6.44 -4.51 -2.47
N GLN A 12 -7.11 -5.64 -2.69
CA GLN A 12 -7.46 -6.57 -1.62
C GLN A 12 -6.27 -7.33 -1.09
N GLU A 13 -5.37 -7.70 -1.97
CA GLU A 13 -4.23 -8.55 -1.65
C GLU A 13 -3.10 -7.74 -1.00
N TYR A 14 -2.77 -6.57 -1.58
CA TYR A 14 -1.59 -5.80 -1.22
C TYR A 14 -1.86 -4.63 -0.27
N ASP A 15 -3.10 -4.27 -0.06
CA ASP A 15 -3.45 -3.12 0.77
C ASP A 15 -4.46 -3.46 1.87
N ARG A 16 -4.27 -4.58 2.53
CA ARG A 16 -5.15 -5.08 3.60
C ARG A 16 -5.26 -4.14 4.81
N LYS A 17 -4.26 -3.29 5.02
CA LYS A 17 -4.24 -2.29 6.11
C LYS A 17 -4.98 -1.00 5.72
N LEU A 18 -5.52 -0.91 4.51
CA LEU A 18 -6.40 0.18 4.12
C LEU A 18 -7.82 -0.12 4.58
N PRO A 19 -8.46 0.80 5.30
CA PRO A 19 -9.89 0.71 5.51
C PRO A 19 -10.58 0.74 4.14
N THR A 20 -11.19 -0.37 3.77
CA THR A 20 -11.60 -0.70 2.39
C THR A 20 -12.92 -0.06 1.98
N HIS A 21 -13.58 0.74 2.82
CA HIS A 21 -15.00 0.95 2.68
C HIS A 21 -15.43 2.41 2.50
N TYR A 22 -14.57 3.40 2.77
CA TYR A 22 -14.99 4.80 2.68
C TYR A 22 -14.00 5.69 1.98
N VAL A 23 -14.49 6.50 1.07
CA VAL A 23 -13.74 7.62 0.54
C VAL A 23 -14.06 8.81 1.44
N LEU A 24 -13.07 9.23 2.22
CA LEU A 24 -13.12 10.42 3.01
C LEU A 24 -12.30 11.48 2.29
N GLU A 25 -12.95 12.52 1.79
CA GLU A 25 -12.27 13.61 1.11
C GLU A 25 -12.01 14.74 2.12
N PRO A 26 -10.75 15.15 2.35
CA PRO A 26 -10.47 16.32 3.16
C PRO A 26 -11.15 17.56 2.57
N VAL A 27 -11.92 18.27 3.38
CA VAL A 27 -12.61 19.48 2.97
C VAL A 27 -12.40 20.59 3.96
N SER A 28 -12.38 21.82 3.46
CA SER A 28 -12.36 23.04 4.31
C SER A 28 -13.76 23.58 4.63
N ALA A 29 -14.81 22.92 4.13
CA ALA A 29 -16.19 23.32 4.34
C ALA A 29 -16.64 23.18 5.80
N THR A 30 -17.73 23.85 6.16
CA THR A 30 -18.34 23.74 7.48
C THR A 30 -18.89 22.33 7.68
N PRO A 31 -18.59 21.64 8.79
CA PRO A 31 -19.09 20.31 9.02
C PRO A 31 -20.58 20.31 9.35
N ASP A 32 -21.31 19.35 8.79
CA ASP A 32 -22.71 19.09 9.13
C ASP A 32 -22.83 18.40 10.49
N LEU A 33 -21.82 17.58 10.83
CA LEU A 33 -21.79 16.81 12.06
C LEU A 33 -20.36 16.79 12.63
N THR A 34 -20.25 17.04 13.93
CA THR A 34 -18.97 16.89 14.66
C THR A 34 -19.07 15.70 15.60
N LEU A 35 -18.11 14.79 15.50
CA LEU A 35 -17.99 13.63 16.36
C LEU A 35 -16.72 13.75 17.20
N ASP A 36 -16.84 13.58 18.51
CA ASP A 36 -15.70 13.56 19.43
C ASP A 36 -15.54 12.15 20.02
N GLY A 37 -14.41 11.52 19.77
CA GLY A 37 -14.08 10.18 20.27
C GLY A 37 -13.95 10.08 21.78
N ARG A 38 -13.93 11.21 22.52
CA ARG A 38 -13.99 11.20 23.98
C ARG A 38 -15.40 11.00 24.51
N GLU A 39 -16.40 11.34 23.74
CA GLU A 39 -17.81 11.31 24.11
C GLU A 39 -18.54 10.09 23.55
N ALA A 40 -18.02 9.50 22.49
CA ALA A 40 -18.67 8.39 21.80
C ALA A 40 -17.71 7.19 21.63
N SER A 41 -18.04 6.09 22.23
CA SER A 41 -17.34 4.79 22.02
C SER A 41 -17.67 4.15 20.66
N GLY A 42 -18.52 4.75 19.85
CA GLY A 42 -18.87 4.35 18.50
C GLY A 42 -20.03 5.16 17.96
N PHE A 43 -20.00 5.44 16.66
CA PHE A 43 -21.10 6.03 15.93
C PHE A 43 -21.89 4.93 15.21
N ALA A 44 -23.20 4.86 15.49
CA ALA A 44 -24.11 3.88 14.91
C ALA A 44 -25.22 4.56 14.10
N GLY A 45 -24.94 5.68 13.46
CA GLY A 45 -25.89 6.43 12.63
C GLY A 45 -25.72 6.12 11.13
N GLU A 46 -26.78 6.29 10.37
CA GLU A 46 -26.69 6.33 8.91
C GLU A 46 -26.19 7.72 8.47
N LEU A 47 -25.18 7.71 7.60
CA LEU A 47 -24.67 8.90 6.97
C LEU A 47 -25.27 9.03 5.56
N THR A 48 -25.78 10.20 5.26
CA THR A 48 -26.18 10.51 3.88
C THR A 48 -24.95 10.83 3.03
N PRO A 49 -24.95 10.51 1.73
CA PRO A 49 -23.90 10.95 0.82
C PRO A 49 -23.64 12.46 0.94
N ASP A 50 -22.39 12.83 0.78
CA ASP A 50 -21.88 14.20 0.88
C ASP A 50 -21.93 14.85 2.28
N THR A 51 -22.35 14.15 3.32
CA THR A 51 -22.25 14.64 4.70
C THR A 51 -20.81 15.01 5.05
N ILE A 52 -20.62 16.21 5.54
CA ILE A 52 -19.30 16.68 5.98
C ILE A 52 -19.16 16.42 7.48
N LEU A 53 -18.18 15.61 7.83
CA LEU A 53 -17.88 15.23 9.21
C LEU A 53 -16.66 15.98 9.72
N ALA A 54 -16.72 16.49 10.93
CA ALA A 54 -15.53 16.82 11.71
C ALA A 54 -15.24 15.70 12.71
N LEU A 55 -14.13 15.01 12.55
CA LEU A 55 -13.69 13.92 13.40
C LEU A 55 -12.62 14.43 14.38
N LYS A 56 -12.92 14.41 15.67
CA LYS A 56 -12.02 14.86 16.72
C LYS A 56 -11.68 13.66 17.62
N ASN A 57 -10.39 13.46 17.89
CA ASN A 57 -9.90 12.37 18.73
C ASN A 57 -10.20 10.93 18.21
N PHE A 58 -10.30 10.77 16.90
CA PHE A 58 -10.43 9.46 16.26
C PHE A 58 -9.17 9.14 15.46
N PRO A 59 -8.27 8.22 15.92
CA PRO A 59 -7.09 7.79 15.16
C PRO A 59 -7.44 6.85 14.02
N HIS A 60 -8.55 6.11 14.17
CA HIS A 60 -9.00 5.14 13.19
C HIS A 60 -10.49 5.27 12.93
N VAL A 61 -10.84 5.19 11.66
CA VAL A 61 -12.22 5.08 11.20
C VAL A 61 -12.34 3.75 10.49
N GLU A 62 -13.11 2.83 11.06
CA GLU A 62 -13.39 1.54 10.44
C GLU A 62 -14.79 1.56 9.84
N SER A 63 -14.94 0.96 8.68
CA SER A 63 -16.23 0.76 8.08
C SER A 63 -16.84 -0.57 8.52
N ARG A 64 -18.16 -0.61 8.63
CA ARG A 64 -18.86 -1.88 8.77
C ARG A 64 -19.07 -2.56 7.42
N PRO A 65 -19.23 -3.90 7.41
CA PRO A 65 -19.41 -4.67 6.16
C PRO A 65 -20.63 -4.27 5.34
N ASP A 66 -21.63 -3.61 5.95
CA ASP A 66 -22.84 -3.13 5.28
C ASP A 66 -22.57 -1.95 4.32
N GLY A 67 -21.39 -1.35 4.38
CA GLY A 67 -21.01 -0.21 3.54
C GLY A 67 -21.80 1.08 3.82
N ARG A 68 -22.60 1.12 4.88
CA ARG A 68 -23.48 2.26 5.22
C ARG A 68 -23.17 2.87 6.57
N SER A 69 -22.50 2.15 7.44
CA SER A 69 -22.18 2.60 8.79
C SER A 69 -20.69 2.67 9.05
N LEU A 70 -20.29 3.66 9.84
CA LEU A 70 -18.92 3.86 10.31
C LEU A 70 -18.77 3.29 11.72
N SER A 71 -17.68 2.58 11.96
CA SER A 71 -17.19 2.32 13.31
C SER A 71 -16.02 3.26 13.56
N LEU A 72 -16.14 4.12 14.56
CA LEU A 72 -15.10 5.05 14.95
C LEU A 72 -14.41 4.49 16.19
N VAL A 73 -13.11 4.22 16.07
CA VAL A 73 -12.30 3.78 17.21
C VAL A 73 -11.65 4.99 17.83
N SER A 74 -12.03 5.32 19.07
CA SER A 74 -11.48 6.47 19.77
C SER A 74 -10.14 6.13 20.44
N ASN A 75 -9.18 7.08 20.38
CA ASN A 75 -7.99 7.05 21.22
C ASN A 75 -7.99 8.31 22.10
N PRO A 76 -8.36 8.20 23.38
CA PRO A 76 -8.48 9.34 24.27
C PRO A 76 -7.16 10.09 24.53
N LEU A 77 -6.02 9.49 24.16
CA LEU A 77 -4.68 10.08 24.35
C LEU A 77 -4.21 10.89 23.15
N SER A 78 -4.91 10.85 22.01
CA SER A 78 -4.48 11.56 20.82
C SER A 78 -4.97 13.00 20.85
N GLY A 79 -4.05 13.95 20.98
CA GLY A 79 -4.30 15.39 20.87
C GLY A 79 -4.29 15.91 19.43
N HIS A 80 -4.70 15.11 18.45
CA HIS A 80 -4.70 15.50 17.05
C HIS A 80 -5.78 16.57 16.75
N PRO A 81 -5.48 17.52 15.85
CA PRO A 81 -6.48 18.50 15.42
C PRO A 81 -7.66 17.79 14.72
N PRO A 82 -8.88 18.37 14.77
CA PRO A 82 -10.04 17.78 14.11
C PRO A 82 -9.78 17.62 12.61
N VAL A 83 -10.02 16.44 12.09
CA VAL A 83 -9.98 16.17 10.64
C VAL A 83 -11.38 16.36 10.09
N ARG A 84 -11.53 17.20 9.08
CA ARG A 84 -12.79 17.38 8.36
C ARG A 84 -12.77 16.52 7.12
N VAL A 85 -13.80 15.70 6.97
CA VAL A 85 -13.88 14.75 5.87
C VAL A 85 -15.28 14.75 5.29
N ARG A 86 -15.38 14.67 3.98
CA ARG A 86 -16.63 14.44 3.28
C ARG A 86 -16.84 12.95 3.16
N TRP A 87 -18.04 12.51 3.51
CA TRP A 87 -18.51 11.17 3.29
C TRP A 87 -18.93 11.02 1.82
N LEU A 88 -18.27 10.14 1.09
CA LEU A 88 -18.66 9.78 -0.26
C LEU A 88 -19.26 8.37 -0.22
N ALA A 89 -20.55 8.25 -0.56
CA ALA A 89 -21.13 6.94 -0.76
C ALA A 89 -20.34 6.18 -1.82
N PRO A 90 -20.11 4.87 -1.65
CA PRO A 90 -19.56 4.07 -2.72
C PRO A 90 -20.53 4.17 -3.90
N ALA A 91 -20.04 4.50 -5.08
CA ALA A 91 -20.85 4.47 -6.30
C ALA A 91 -21.45 3.08 -6.44
N LEU A 92 -22.77 2.99 -6.70
CA LEU A 92 -23.48 1.73 -6.93
C LEU A 92 -22.70 0.89 -7.95
N GLY A 93 -22.32 -0.33 -7.57
CA GLY A 93 -21.52 -1.24 -8.41
C GLY A 93 -20.03 -1.05 -8.35
N ALA A 94 -19.49 0.02 -7.74
CA ALA A 94 -18.08 0.11 -7.47
C ALA A 94 -17.75 -0.70 -6.22
N HIS A 95 -16.97 -1.74 -6.39
CA HIS A 95 -16.46 -2.47 -5.24
C HIS A 95 -15.60 -1.52 -4.41
N PRO A 96 -15.85 -1.35 -3.12
CA PRO A 96 -15.11 -0.42 -2.26
C PRO A 96 -13.62 -0.78 -2.12
N VAL A 97 -13.25 -1.96 -2.58
CA VAL A 97 -11.89 -2.48 -2.56
C VAL A 97 -11.01 -1.69 -3.50
N GLY A 98 -9.90 -1.23 -3.00
CA GLY A 98 -8.91 -0.47 -3.75
C GLY A 98 -9.17 1.03 -3.78
N ARG A 99 -10.10 1.54 -3.01
CA ARG A 99 -10.20 2.97 -2.75
C ARG A 99 -9.32 3.31 -1.55
N ILE A 100 -8.25 4.01 -1.82
CA ILE A 100 -7.52 4.71 -0.78
C ILE A 100 -8.48 5.74 -0.20
N THR A 101 -8.62 5.78 1.12
CA THR A 101 -9.36 6.86 1.76
C THR A 101 -8.77 8.19 1.32
N ALA A 102 -9.57 9.23 1.18
CA ALA A 102 -9.07 10.54 0.77
C ALA A 102 -7.97 11.05 1.70
N THR A 103 -8.06 10.75 2.99
CA THR A 103 -7.00 11.07 3.96
C THR A 103 -5.69 10.43 3.57
N ARG A 104 -5.71 9.16 3.20
CA ARG A 104 -4.50 8.45 2.80
C ARG A 104 -4.02 8.86 1.41
N TRP A 105 -4.92 9.11 0.50
CA TRP A 105 -4.59 9.71 -0.79
C TRP A 105 -3.90 11.05 -0.63
N THR A 106 -4.41 11.91 0.25
CA THR A 106 -3.79 13.18 0.57
C THR A 106 -2.39 12.98 1.17
N MET A 107 -2.24 12.06 2.12
CA MET A 107 -0.92 11.73 2.69
C MET A 107 0.06 11.21 1.64
N LEU A 108 -0.38 10.36 0.72
CA LEU A 108 0.47 9.87 -0.38
C LEU A 108 0.86 11.01 -1.31
N ARG A 109 -0.08 11.85 -1.71
CA ARG A 109 0.21 13.00 -2.57
C ARG A 109 1.17 13.99 -1.90
N GLU A 110 0.96 14.30 -0.63
CA GLU A 110 1.85 15.14 0.15
C GLU A 110 3.25 14.52 0.26
N ALA A 111 3.33 13.22 0.54
CA ALA A 111 4.60 12.50 0.63
C ALA A 111 5.38 12.48 -0.70
N CYS A 112 4.69 12.60 -1.84
CA CYS A 112 5.28 12.60 -3.17
C CYS A 112 5.42 14.00 -3.77
N THR A 113 4.90 15.05 -3.10
CA THR A 113 4.99 16.42 -3.60
C THR A 113 6.44 16.86 -3.74
N GLY A 114 6.77 17.35 -4.94
CA GLY A 114 8.12 17.83 -5.26
C GLY A 114 9.16 16.74 -5.54
N LEU A 115 8.80 15.45 -5.49
CA LEU A 115 9.68 14.38 -5.92
C LEU A 115 9.80 14.38 -7.45
N ASN A 116 11.02 14.42 -7.95
CA ASN A 116 11.28 14.40 -9.38
C ASN A 116 11.17 12.97 -9.93
N LEU A 117 10.36 12.77 -10.94
CA LEU A 117 10.16 11.48 -11.61
C LEU A 117 11.07 11.31 -12.85
N PHE A 118 11.88 12.30 -13.20
CA PHE A 118 12.82 12.24 -14.34
C PHE A 118 12.17 11.80 -15.66
N GLY A 119 10.95 12.28 -15.90
CA GLY A 119 10.18 11.97 -17.12
C GLY A 119 9.34 10.68 -17.04
N LEU A 120 9.38 9.95 -15.94
CA LEU A 120 8.45 8.84 -15.72
C LEU A 120 7.04 9.36 -15.43
N PRO A 121 5.97 8.61 -15.83
CA PRO A 121 4.60 8.96 -15.47
C PRO A 121 4.37 8.86 -13.97
N ASP A 122 3.48 9.72 -13.45
CA ASP A 122 3.10 9.68 -12.03
C ASP A 122 2.35 8.37 -11.71
N PRO A 123 2.91 7.50 -10.86
CA PRO A 123 2.28 6.24 -10.51
C PRO A 123 0.98 6.43 -9.71
N LEU A 124 0.81 7.57 -9.03
CA LEU A 124 -0.43 7.86 -8.29
C LEU A 124 -1.64 8.03 -9.22
N GLU A 125 -1.44 8.50 -10.44
CA GLU A 125 -2.53 8.62 -11.43
C GLU A 125 -3.08 7.24 -11.83
N LYS A 126 -2.22 6.22 -11.89
CA LYS A 126 -2.60 4.84 -12.21
C LYS A 126 -3.11 4.05 -11.01
N LEU A 127 -2.80 4.48 -9.79
CA LEU A 127 -3.06 3.72 -8.58
C LEU A 127 -4.53 3.32 -8.38
N PRO A 128 -5.55 4.19 -8.62
CA PRO A 128 -6.95 3.79 -8.45
C PRO A 128 -7.36 2.64 -9.38
N SER A 129 -6.94 2.68 -10.64
CA SER A 129 -7.22 1.61 -11.61
C SER A 129 -6.48 0.33 -11.27
N LEU A 130 -5.23 0.46 -10.82
CA LEU A 130 -4.37 -0.65 -10.43
C LEU A 130 -4.94 -1.40 -9.22
N LEU A 131 -5.38 -0.69 -8.18
CA LEU A 131 -5.99 -1.30 -7.00
C LEU A 131 -7.29 -2.04 -7.32
N ASN A 132 -8.03 -1.59 -8.32
CA ASN A 132 -9.25 -2.25 -8.80
C ASN A 132 -8.99 -3.37 -9.82
N ALA A 133 -7.77 -3.48 -10.34
CA ALA A 133 -7.44 -4.48 -11.34
C ALA A 133 -7.65 -5.90 -10.80
N ARG A 134 -8.29 -6.74 -11.62
CA ARG A 134 -8.33 -8.19 -11.40
C ARG A 134 -7.13 -8.83 -12.06
N VAL A 135 -6.42 -9.62 -11.31
CA VAL A 135 -5.20 -10.29 -11.76
C VAL A 135 -5.37 -11.79 -11.57
N ASN A 136 -4.98 -12.55 -12.58
CA ASN A 136 -4.78 -13.98 -12.44
C ASN A 136 -3.42 -14.19 -11.76
N GLY A 137 -3.38 -15.06 -10.78
CA GLY A 137 -2.17 -15.38 -10.05
C GLY A 137 -2.22 -16.77 -9.46
N THR A 138 -1.18 -17.12 -8.72
CA THR A 138 -1.12 -18.35 -7.93
C THR A 138 -1.23 -18.02 -6.45
N GLN A 139 -1.96 -18.85 -5.72
CA GLN A 139 -2.10 -18.76 -4.27
C GLN A 139 -1.12 -19.73 -3.59
N SER A 140 -0.43 -19.26 -2.59
CA SER A 140 0.42 -20.05 -1.71
C SER A 140 0.33 -19.53 -0.27
N LEU A 141 0.93 -20.28 0.65
CA LEU A 141 1.18 -19.77 1.99
C LEU A 141 2.30 -18.72 1.88
N VAL A 142 2.00 -17.48 2.28
CA VAL A 142 2.93 -16.36 2.31
C VAL A 142 3.27 -16.01 3.75
N HIS A 143 4.49 -15.51 3.99
CA HIS A 143 4.91 -14.99 5.29
C HIS A 143 4.05 -13.79 5.71
N GLY A 144 3.75 -12.92 4.76
CA GLY A 144 2.84 -11.79 4.93
C GLY A 144 3.47 -10.52 5.48
N ASP A 145 4.67 -10.61 6.07
CA ASP A 145 5.49 -9.50 6.55
C ASP A 145 6.99 -9.81 6.38
N LEU A 146 7.39 -10.29 5.18
CA LEU A 146 8.78 -10.63 4.89
C LEU A 146 9.62 -9.36 4.68
N ASN A 147 10.14 -8.82 5.77
CA ASN A 147 11.05 -7.70 5.79
C ASN A 147 12.49 -8.15 6.14
N VAL A 148 13.46 -7.23 6.07
CA VAL A 148 14.88 -7.58 6.30
C VAL A 148 15.18 -7.94 7.76
N GLU A 149 14.37 -7.51 8.72
CA GLU A 149 14.53 -7.82 10.14
C GLU A 149 14.00 -9.22 10.47
N ASN A 150 13.11 -9.75 9.64
CA ASN A 150 12.53 -11.09 9.78
C ASN A 150 13.36 -12.18 9.09
N VAL A 151 14.54 -11.83 8.55
CA VAL A 151 15.49 -12.75 7.92
C VAL A 151 16.78 -12.79 8.72
N LEU A 152 17.00 -13.87 9.45
CA LEU A 152 18.22 -14.07 10.22
C LEU A 152 19.22 -14.92 9.43
N VAL A 153 20.45 -14.45 9.38
CA VAL A 153 21.57 -15.17 8.74
C VAL A 153 22.60 -15.56 9.79
N GLY A 154 22.85 -16.84 9.90
CA GLY A 154 23.80 -17.40 10.87
C GLY A 154 25.03 -18.00 10.21
N PRO A 155 25.90 -18.62 11.04
CA PRO A 155 27.10 -19.29 10.57
C PRO A 155 26.77 -20.35 9.49
N GLY A 156 27.63 -20.44 8.47
CA GLY A 156 27.45 -21.41 7.39
C GLY A 156 26.32 -21.05 6.39
N ALA A 157 25.97 -19.75 6.32
CA ALA A 157 24.89 -19.24 5.46
C ALA A 157 23.51 -19.86 5.75
N LEU A 158 23.29 -20.33 6.98
CA LEU A 158 21.98 -20.76 7.43
C LEU A 158 21.05 -19.55 7.53
N VAL A 159 19.86 -19.68 6.96
CA VAL A 159 18.85 -18.63 6.95
C VAL A 159 17.64 -19.10 7.73
N TRP A 160 17.15 -18.27 8.65
CA TRP A 160 15.90 -18.49 9.36
C TRP A 160 14.95 -17.33 9.07
N LEU A 161 13.69 -17.66 8.83
CA LEU A 161 12.60 -16.70 8.84
C LEU A 161 11.95 -16.73 10.22
N ILE A 162 11.61 -15.56 10.73
CA ILE A 162 10.95 -15.38 12.03
C ILE A 162 9.71 -14.49 11.88
N ASP A 163 8.90 -14.41 12.92
CA ASP A 163 7.68 -13.60 12.97
C ASP A 163 6.63 -13.97 11.93
N PHE A 164 6.06 -15.14 12.08
CA PHE A 164 5.01 -15.67 11.21
C PHE A 164 3.59 -15.19 11.60
N SER A 165 3.47 -14.10 12.35
CA SER A 165 2.18 -13.58 12.83
C SER A 165 1.21 -13.19 11.72
N GLU A 166 1.72 -12.75 10.56
CA GLU A 166 0.95 -12.33 9.38
C GLU A 166 0.82 -13.44 8.31
N THR A 167 1.26 -14.66 8.64
CA THR A 167 1.24 -15.80 7.70
C THR A 167 -0.19 -16.17 7.31
N ARG A 168 -0.42 -16.30 6.01
CA ARG A 168 -1.73 -16.58 5.44
C ARG A 168 -1.65 -17.16 4.04
N ASP A 169 -2.77 -17.64 3.55
CA ASP A 169 -2.94 -17.84 2.11
C ASP A 169 -2.98 -16.48 1.40
N GLY A 170 -2.16 -16.31 0.38
CA GLY A 170 -2.03 -15.06 -0.35
C GLY A 170 -1.41 -15.24 -1.72
N HIS A 171 -1.28 -14.14 -2.46
CA HIS A 171 -0.60 -14.14 -3.76
C HIS A 171 0.85 -14.56 -3.61
N THR A 172 1.27 -15.55 -4.37
CA THR A 172 2.61 -16.13 -4.26
C THR A 172 3.74 -15.10 -4.40
N LEU A 173 3.50 -14.02 -5.14
CA LEU A 173 4.48 -12.95 -5.34
C LEU A 173 4.50 -11.90 -4.21
N PHE A 174 3.63 -12.04 -3.21
CA PHE A 174 3.49 -11.03 -2.14
C PHE A 174 4.80 -10.80 -1.40
N ASP A 175 5.42 -11.87 -0.91
CA ASP A 175 6.64 -11.77 -0.12
C ASP A 175 7.84 -11.27 -0.94
N PHE A 176 7.92 -11.65 -2.22
CA PHE A 176 8.96 -11.13 -3.13
C PHE A 176 8.83 -9.63 -3.37
N ALA A 177 7.60 -9.14 -3.57
CA ALA A 177 7.34 -7.72 -3.74
C ALA A 177 7.65 -6.95 -2.45
N HIS A 178 7.27 -7.49 -1.29
CA HIS A 178 7.53 -6.89 0.01
C HIS A 178 9.03 -6.84 0.31
N LEU A 179 9.74 -7.95 0.13
CA LEU A 179 11.19 -7.99 0.32
C LEU A 179 11.92 -7.04 -0.64
N SER A 180 11.49 -6.94 -1.91
CA SER A 180 12.09 -5.98 -2.86
C SER A 180 11.90 -4.54 -2.40
N MET A 181 10.73 -4.18 -1.91
CA MET A 181 10.44 -2.87 -1.35
C MET A 181 11.32 -2.57 -0.14
N GLU A 182 11.46 -3.53 0.78
CA GLU A 182 12.32 -3.41 1.97
C GLU A 182 13.81 -3.23 1.60
N LEU A 183 14.29 -3.99 0.60
CA LEU A 183 15.65 -3.83 0.09
C LEU A 183 15.87 -2.43 -0.48
N VAL A 184 14.93 -1.89 -1.24
CA VAL A 184 15.03 -0.52 -1.74
C VAL A 184 15.06 0.49 -0.60
N ALA A 185 14.15 0.34 0.37
CA ALA A 185 13.98 1.29 1.45
C ALA A 185 15.16 1.32 2.44
N HIS A 186 15.69 0.16 2.80
CA HIS A 186 16.60 0.03 3.94
C HIS A 186 18.01 -0.42 3.57
N VAL A 187 18.20 -1.07 2.44
CA VAL A 187 19.52 -1.58 2.01
C VAL A 187 20.12 -0.74 0.89
N ILE A 188 19.32 -0.41 -0.14
CA ILE A 188 19.82 0.26 -1.33
C ILE A 188 19.84 1.78 -1.12
N SER A 189 18.78 2.36 -0.56
CA SER A 189 18.67 3.81 -0.41
C SER A 189 19.83 4.45 0.35
N PRO A 190 20.43 3.83 1.40
CA PRO A 190 21.60 4.41 2.04
C PRO A 190 22.88 4.41 1.18
N GLN A 191 22.93 3.60 0.13
CA GLN A 191 24.10 3.45 -0.75
C GLN A 191 24.03 4.33 -1.99
N ILE A 192 22.84 4.82 -2.33
CA ILE A 192 22.60 5.66 -3.52
C ILE A 192 22.56 7.12 -3.06
N LEU A 193 23.42 7.96 -3.64
CA LEU A 193 23.45 9.38 -3.31
C LEU A 193 22.43 10.18 -4.14
N HIS A 194 22.26 9.82 -5.42
CA HIS A 194 21.44 10.58 -6.34
C HIS A 194 20.34 9.71 -6.95
N PRO A 195 19.09 10.15 -6.91
CA PRO A 195 17.97 9.39 -7.49
C PRO A 195 18.11 9.03 -8.99
N PRO A 196 18.75 9.86 -9.87
CA PRO A 196 19.00 9.46 -11.25
C PRO A 196 19.86 8.19 -11.37
N ASP A 197 20.90 8.04 -10.55
CA ASP A 197 21.78 6.86 -10.58
C ASP A 197 20.97 5.59 -10.24
N TYR A 198 20.02 5.72 -9.32
CA TYR A 198 19.10 4.62 -9.01
C TYR A 198 18.18 4.28 -10.19
N LEU A 199 17.73 5.28 -10.91
CA LEU A 199 16.89 5.06 -12.08
C LEU A 199 17.64 4.31 -13.19
N GLU A 200 18.92 4.61 -13.40
CA GLU A 200 19.79 3.85 -14.29
C GLU A 200 19.91 2.38 -13.85
N ILE A 201 20.15 2.14 -12.55
CA ILE A 201 20.17 0.79 -11.97
C ILE A 201 18.87 0.03 -12.25
N LEU A 202 17.71 0.69 -12.09
CA LEU A 202 16.41 0.07 -12.38
C LEU A 202 16.23 -0.23 -13.87
N GLN A 203 16.68 0.67 -14.75
CA GLN A 203 16.56 0.52 -16.21
C GLN A 203 17.43 -0.61 -16.73
N ASP A 204 18.63 -0.71 -16.22
CA ASP A 204 19.63 -1.70 -16.64
C ASP A 204 19.45 -3.05 -15.92
N GLY A 205 18.65 -3.09 -14.86
CA GLY A 205 18.42 -4.29 -14.06
C GLY A 205 19.70 -4.84 -13.42
N THR A 206 20.63 -3.95 -13.03
CA THR A 206 22.00 -4.37 -12.64
C THR A 206 22.21 -4.58 -11.15
N HIS A 207 21.21 -4.24 -10.28
CA HIS A 207 21.39 -4.41 -8.84
C HIS A 207 21.23 -5.87 -8.41
N PRO A 208 22.28 -6.53 -7.87
CA PRO A 208 22.31 -7.97 -7.64
C PRO A 208 21.15 -8.48 -6.78
N LEU A 209 20.81 -7.77 -5.70
CA LEU A 209 19.73 -8.19 -4.79
C LEU A 209 18.35 -8.11 -5.47
N LEU A 210 18.07 -7.01 -6.18
CA LEU A 210 16.79 -6.86 -6.88
C LEU A 210 16.65 -7.87 -8.02
N THR A 211 17.73 -8.10 -8.76
CA THR A 211 17.78 -9.10 -9.83
C THR A 211 17.52 -10.50 -9.27
N SER A 212 18.20 -10.88 -8.17
CA SER A 212 18.01 -12.20 -7.56
C SER A 212 16.58 -12.43 -7.06
N VAL A 213 15.97 -11.40 -6.41
CA VAL A 213 14.56 -11.52 -5.95
C VAL A 213 13.62 -11.60 -7.15
N ARG A 214 13.87 -10.83 -8.21
CA ARG A 214 13.07 -10.86 -9.45
C ARG A 214 13.15 -12.24 -10.13
N GLU A 215 14.35 -12.80 -10.31
CA GLU A 215 14.52 -14.13 -10.90
C GLU A 215 13.79 -15.22 -10.12
N MET A 216 13.76 -15.13 -8.80
CA MET A 216 12.98 -16.04 -7.97
C MET A 216 11.47 -15.83 -8.14
N ALA A 217 11.01 -14.57 -8.18
CA ALA A 217 9.61 -14.23 -8.39
C ALA A 217 9.11 -14.68 -9.76
N GLU A 218 9.93 -14.55 -10.81
CA GLU A 218 9.59 -14.97 -12.18
C GLU A 218 9.31 -16.47 -12.30
N ARG A 219 9.94 -17.29 -11.46
CA ARG A 219 9.65 -18.74 -11.39
C ARG A 219 8.28 -19.05 -10.77
N CYS A 220 7.67 -18.06 -10.13
CA CYS A 220 6.40 -18.17 -9.42
C CYS A 220 5.25 -17.45 -10.15
N LEU A 221 5.49 -16.85 -11.33
CA LEU A 221 4.48 -16.19 -12.14
C LEU A 221 3.37 -17.19 -12.56
N PHE A 222 2.14 -16.70 -12.58
CA PHE A 222 1.02 -17.46 -13.11
C PHE A 222 1.19 -17.73 -14.62
N ASP A 223 1.59 -16.71 -15.36
CA ASP A 223 1.94 -16.82 -16.76
C ASP A 223 3.35 -16.24 -17.00
N PRO A 224 4.36 -17.10 -17.24
CA PRO A 224 5.73 -16.65 -17.50
C PRO A 224 5.88 -15.70 -18.70
N LYS A 225 4.87 -15.64 -19.58
CA LYS A 225 4.85 -14.71 -20.73
C LYS A 225 4.33 -13.32 -20.36
N GLN A 226 3.83 -13.15 -19.14
CA GLN A 226 3.27 -11.90 -18.64
C GLN A 226 4.00 -11.43 -17.37
N PRO A 227 5.24 -10.92 -17.48
CA PRO A 227 6.06 -10.50 -16.34
C PRO A 227 5.44 -9.32 -15.57
N GLY A 228 4.50 -8.61 -16.14
CA GLY A 228 3.78 -7.50 -15.49
C GLY A 228 2.98 -7.87 -14.24
N GLU A 229 2.83 -9.17 -13.92
CA GLU A 229 2.23 -9.63 -12.67
C GLU A 229 3.07 -9.17 -11.47
N PHE A 230 4.39 -9.42 -11.51
CA PHE A 230 5.31 -9.00 -10.45
C PHE A 230 5.48 -7.47 -10.42
N ASP A 231 5.54 -6.83 -11.59
CA ASP A 231 5.71 -5.38 -11.68
C ASP A 231 4.54 -4.63 -10.99
N ARG A 232 3.31 -5.10 -11.20
CA ARG A 232 2.11 -4.56 -10.49
C ARG A 232 2.20 -4.76 -8.99
N ALA A 233 2.57 -5.97 -8.57
CA ALA A 233 2.72 -6.31 -7.16
C ALA A 233 3.75 -5.41 -6.47
N LEU A 234 4.93 -5.27 -7.06
CA LEU A 234 6.01 -4.43 -6.54
C LEU A 234 5.61 -2.95 -6.50
N ALA A 235 5.02 -2.44 -7.57
CA ALA A 235 4.59 -1.04 -7.63
C ALA A 235 3.56 -0.71 -6.54
N VAL A 236 2.53 -1.56 -6.34
CA VAL A 236 1.53 -1.34 -5.27
C VAL A 236 2.18 -1.42 -3.89
N THR A 237 3.10 -2.35 -3.69
CA THR A 237 3.82 -2.49 -2.43
C THR A 237 4.68 -1.27 -2.12
N CYS A 238 5.43 -0.75 -3.10
CA CYS A 238 6.22 0.47 -2.96
C CYS A 238 5.35 1.68 -2.64
N LEU A 239 4.22 1.87 -3.34
CA LEU A 239 3.29 2.97 -3.04
C LEU A 239 2.64 2.80 -1.67
N GLY A 240 2.32 1.56 -1.28
CA GLY A 240 1.79 1.25 0.05
C GLY A 240 2.76 1.61 1.18
N ALA A 241 4.06 1.45 0.95
CA ALA A 241 5.11 1.74 1.93
C ALA A 241 5.30 3.24 2.20
N LEU A 242 4.94 4.13 1.26
CA LEU A 242 5.09 5.59 1.42
C LEU A 242 4.36 6.16 2.66
N LYS A 243 3.44 5.39 3.24
CA LYS A 243 2.77 5.72 4.51
C LYS A 243 3.67 5.61 5.75
N TYR A 244 4.76 4.86 5.67
CA TYR A 244 5.59 4.61 6.83
C TYR A 244 6.38 5.86 7.23
N LEU A 245 6.24 6.26 8.49
CA LEU A 245 6.84 7.48 9.02
C LEU A 245 8.36 7.34 9.24
N ASN A 246 8.84 6.13 9.39
CA ASN A 246 10.27 5.82 9.60
C ASN A 246 11.10 5.86 8.30
N LEU A 247 10.47 6.00 7.14
CA LEU A 247 11.19 6.15 5.87
C LEU A 247 11.87 7.51 5.79
N THR A 248 13.14 7.51 5.40
CA THR A 248 13.84 8.76 5.05
C THR A 248 13.20 9.38 3.79
N PRO A 249 13.28 10.71 3.61
CA PRO A 249 12.80 11.35 2.37
C PRO A 249 13.45 10.73 1.11
N HIS A 250 14.72 10.35 1.22
CA HIS A 250 15.46 9.73 0.12
C HIS A 250 14.91 8.33 -0.21
N ALA A 251 14.75 7.45 0.80
CA ALA A 251 14.15 6.13 0.60
C ALA A 251 12.74 6.22 -0.02
N ARG A 252 11.94 7.18 0.45
CA ARG A 252 10.60 7.47 -0.10
C ARG A 252 10.67 7.84 -1.56
N HIS A 253 11.65 8.67 -1.96
CA HIS A 253 11.86 9.03 -3.36
C HIS A 253 12.21 7.80 -4.22
N LEU A 254 13.15 6.95 -3.76
CA LEU A 254 13.51 5.74 -4.50
C LEU A 254 12.34 4.75 -4.64
N LEU A 255 11.52 4.58 -3.59
CA LEU A 255 10.31 3.75 -3.67
C LEU A 255 9.30 4.31 -4.69
N TYR A 256 9.16 5.64 -4.73
CA TYR A 256 8.28 6.30 -5.70
C TYR A 256 8.77 6.13 -7.14
N LEU A 257 10.07 6.27 -7.36
CA LEU A 257 10.71 5.98 -8.66
C LEU A 257 10.55 4.52 -9.06
N THR A 258 10.69 3.58 -8.11
CA THR A 258 10.46 2.15 -8.36
C THR A 258 9.04 1.92 -8.86
N ALA A 259 8.05 2.47 -8.19
CA ALA A 259 6.65 2.35 -8.62
C ALA A 259 6.42 2.97 -10.01
N ALA A 260 6.95 4.17 -10.26
CA ALA A 260 6.84 4.85 -11.55
C ALA A 260 7.49 4.05 -12.69
N HIS A 261 8.68 3.49 -12.44
CA HIS A 261 9.41 2.69 -13.40
C HIS A 261 8.62 1.44 -13.82
N TYR A 262 8.12 0.66 -12.86
CA TYR A 262 7.41 -0.59 -13.17
C TYR A 262 6.00 -0.36 -13.72
N LEU A 263 5.37 0.77 -13.43
CA LEU A 263 4.05 1.10 -13.99
C LEU A 263 4.12 1.78 -15.38
N ARG A 264 5.31 2.16 -15.87
CA ARG A 264 5.44 2.86 -17.16
C ARG A 264 4.95 2.02 -18.35
N ALA A 265 5.12 0.70 -18.28
CA ALA A 265 4.82 -0.25 -19.35
C ALA A 265 3.44 -0.92 -19.20
N LEU A 266 2.70 -0.58 -18.15
CA LEU A 266 1.36 -1.07 -17.82
C LEU A 266 0.31 0.00 -18.11
#